data_396a736ec23459d69abb8302dbee1b57
#
_entry.id   396a736ec23459d69abb8302dbee1b57
#
_cell.length_a   1.000
_cell.length_b   1.000
_cell.length_c   1.000
_cell.angle_alpha   90.00
_cell.angle_beta   90.00
_cell.angle_gamma   90.00
#
_symmetry.space_group_name_H-M   'P 1'
#
loop_
_entity.id
_entity.type
_entity.pdbx_description
1 polymer ?
#
loop_
_entity_poly.entity_id
_entity_poly.type
_entity_poly.pdbx_seq_one_letter_code
_entity_poly.pdbx_strand_id
1 'polypeptide(L)'
;MNKNELIQNIRRKKSFLCVGLDTDLKKIPPHLLNDDDPIFAFNRAIIDATAEYAIAYKPNLAFYECAGARGWLAFEKTVRYLREHHPDTFLIADAKRGDIGNTSALYARTFFEETDVDALTVAPYMGEDSVTPFLGYDGKWVVLLALTSNKGSADFQLTASADGERLFERVLRQSQEWADDERMMYVFGAAQGRMFEDIRRIVPRHFLLVPGVGAQGGSLDEVCRHGMNADCGLIVNSSRAILYADRTEAFATAAAREARTVQQQMAAYL
;
A
#
# COMPACT_ATOMS: atom_id res chain seq x y z
N MET A 1 7.56 1.64 -11.94
CA MET A 1 7.22 0.23 -12.32
C MET A 1 5.86 0.23 -13.02
N ASN A 2 5.76 -0.33 -14.23
CA ASN A 2 4.48 -0.46 -14.96
C ASN A 2 3.71 -1.73 -14.55
N LYS A 3 2.48 -1.88 -15.06
CA LYS A 3 1.59 -3.00 -14.72
C LYS A 3 2.18 -4.37 -15.07
N ASN A 4 2.79 -4.50 -16.25
CA ASN A 4 3.37 -5.76 -16.70
C ASN A 4 4.59 -6.16 -15.84
N GLU A 5 5.44 -5.20 -15.48
CA GLU A 5 6.57 -5.44 -14.58
C GLU A 5 6.09 -5.89 -13.19
N LEU A 6 5.03 -5.28 -12.66
CA LEU A 6 4.42 -5.68 -11.40
C LEU A 6 3.88 -7.12 -11.45
N ILE A 7 3.16 -7.49 -12.52
CA ILE A 7 2.64 -8.84 -12.74
C ILE A 7 3.78 -9.85 -12.84
N GLN A 8 4.83 -9.53 -13.59
CA GLN A 8 6.00 -10.40 -13.72
C GLN A 8 6.70 -10.61 -12.37
N ASN A 9 6.81 -9.56 -11.56
CA ASN A 9 7.39 -9.63 -10.23
C ASN A 9 6.57 -10.51 -9.28
N ILE A 10 5.24 -10.37 -9.30
CA ILE A 10 4.30 -11.24 -8.56
C ILE A 10 4.53 -12.72 -8.93
N ARG A 11 4.57 -13.02 -10.22
CA ARG A 11 4.77 -14.39 -10.71
C ARG A 11 6.16 -14.95 -10.35
N ARG A 12 7.20 -14.14 -10.49
CA ARG A 12 8.60 -14.53 -10.19
C ARG A 12 8.79 -14.83 -8.71
N LYS A 13 8.29 -13.97 -7.81
CA LYS A 13 8.39 -14.12 -6.34
C LYS A 13 7.32 -15.06 -5.77
N LYS A 14 6.32 -15.45 -6.58
CA LYS A 14 5.13 -16.19 -6.14
C LYS A 14 4.51 -15.50 -4.91
N SER A 15 4.35 -14.20 -4.97
CA SER A 15 3.96 -13.34 -3.87
C SER A 15 3.25 -12.10 -4.39
N PHE A 16 2.25 -11.64 -3.66
CA PHE A 16 1.65 -10.30 -3.79
C PHE A 16 1.66 -9.57 -2.44
N LEU A 17 2.68 -9.91 -1.62
CA LEU A 17 2.91 -9.31 -0.31
C LEU A 17 3.47 -7.89 -0.45
N CYS A 18 2.82 -6.95 0.22
CA CYS A 18 3.34 -5.63 0.54
C CYS A 18 3.71 -5.56 2.02
N VAL A 19 4.95 -5.25 2.33
CA VAL A 19 5.37 -5.02 3.71
C VAL A 19 5.17 -3.55 4.06
N GLY A 20 4.30 -3.28 5.03
CA GLY A 20 4.08 -1.92 5.53
C GLY A 20 5.21 -1.51 6.47
N LEU A 21 5.84 -0.36 6.19
CA LEU A 21 6.90 0.22 7.03
C LEU A 21 6.33 1.27 7.98
N ASP A 22 5.45 0.81 8.89
CA ASP A 22 4.76 1.62 9.90
C ASP A 22 5.62 1.67 11.18
N THR A 23 6.82 2.28 11.10
CA THR A 23 7.88 2.18 12.11
C THR A 23 7.60 3.08 13.30
N ASP A 24 7.23 2.47 14.42
CA ASP A 24 6.95 3.13 15.69
C ASP A 24 8.16 2.94 16.64
N LEU A 25 8.84 4.04 16.98
CA LEU A 25 10.01 4.03 17.89
C LEU A 25 9.72 3.39 19.26
N LYS A 26 8.45 3.35 19.69
CA LYS A 26 8.06 2.67 20.95
C LYS A 26 8.04 1.15 20.84
N LYS A 27 8.09 0.60 19.61
CA LYS A 27 7.95 -0.82 19.31
C LYS A 27 9.18 -1.48 18.71
N ILE A 28 10.11 -0.70 18.15
CA ILE A 28 11.35 -1.25 17.61
C ILE A 28 12.23 -1.83 18.73
N PRO A 29 13.19 -2.70 18.39
CA PRO A 29 14.16 -3.25 19.35
C PRO A 29 14.92 -2.13 20.06
N PRO A 30 15.07 -2.20 21.41
CA PRO A 30 15.68 -1.12 22.21
C PRO A 30 17.10 -0.77 21.81
N HIS A 31 17.91 -1.74 21.32
CA HIS A 31 19.29 -1.50 20.91
C HIS A 31 19.38 -0.53 19.71
N LEU A 32 18.38 -0.51 18.84
CA LEU A 32 18.34 0.41 17.68
C LEU A 32 18.06 1.87 18.07
N LEU A 33 17.50 2.11 19.27
CA LEU A 33 17.24 3.48 19.73
C LEU A 33 18.55 4.29 19.99
N ASN A 34 19.68 3.62 20.05
CA ASN A 34 21.00 4.24 20.17
C ASN A 34 21.64 4.57 18.82
N ASP A 35 21.00 4.22 17.69
CA ASP A 35 21.45 4.58 16.35
C ASP A 35 21.18 6.08 16.08
N ASP A 36 21.98 6.69 15.22
CA ASP A 36 21.80 8.08 14.80
C ASP A 36 20.46 8.28 14.06
N ASP A 37 19.98 7.23 13.36
CA ASP A 37 18.72 7.20 12.63
C ASP A 37 17.99 5.86 12.85
N PRO A 38 17.36 5.70 14.03
CA PRO A 38 16.76 4.42 14.42
C PRO A 38 15.60 3.98 13.50
N ILE A 39 14.87 4.92 12.89
CA ILE A 39 13.81 4.60 11.92
C ILE A 39 14.42 3.96 10.69
N PHE A 40 15.43 4.59 10.11
CA PHE A 40 16.09 4.05 8.91
C PHE A 40 16.82 2.74 9.19
N ALA A 41 17.55 2.65 10.32
CA ALA A 41 18.24 1.42 10.72
C ALA A 41 17.28 0.23 10.83
N PHE A 42 16.13 0.44 11.47
CA PHE A 42 15.08 -0.58 11.55
C PHE A 42 14.51 -0.93 10.16
N ASN A 43 14.12 0.08 9.36
CA ASN A 43 13.56 -0.15 8.03
C ASN A 43 14.52 -0.94 7.14
N ARG A 44 15.81 -0.57 7.11
CA ARG A 44 16.84 -1.27 6.34
C ARG A 44 16.91 -2.75 6.70
N ALA A 45 16.99 -3.06 7.99
CA ALA A 45 17.05 -4.45 8.44
C ALA A 45 15.79 -5.25 8.08
N ILE A 46 14.61 -4.65 8.17
CA ILE A 46 13.34 -5.28 7.74
C ILE A 46 13.34 -5.49 6.23
N ILE A 47 13.74 -4.50 5.44
CA ILE A 47 13.80 -4.59 3.97
C ILE A 47 14.72 -5.74 3.56
N ASP A 48 15.96 -5.77 4.06
CA ASP A 48 16.95 -6.81 3.74
C ASP A 48 16.45 -8.21 4.08
N ALA A 49 15.74 -8.34 5.20
CA ALA A 49 15.21 -9.61 5.66
C ALA A 49 13.97 -10.10 4.88
N THR A 50 13.21 -9.19 4.25
CA THR A 50 11.91 -9.52 3.64
C THR A 50 11.86 -9.34 2.13
N ALA A 51 12.88 -8.74 1.50
CA ALA A 51 12.88 -8.40 0.07
C ALA A 51 12.72 -9.61 -0.86
N GLU A 52 13.15 -10.79 -0.44
CA GLU A 52 12.94 -12.04 -1.19
C GLU A 52 11.44 -12.38 -1.32
N TYR A 53 10.64 -12.04 -0.30
CA TYR A 53 9.22 -12.44 -0.18
C TYR A 53 8.25 -11.34 -0.59
N ALA A 54 8.65 -10.07 -0.47
CA ALA A 54 7.81 -8.91 -0.75
C ALA A 54 7.94 -8.43 -2.20
N ILE A 55 6.81 -8.09 -2.83
CA ILE A 55 6.79 -7.39 -4.13
C ILE A 55 6.71 -5.87 -3.95
N ALA A 56 6.28 -5.42 -2.80
CA ALA A 56 6.08 -4.01 -2.51
C ALA A 56 6.46 -3.65 -1.07
N TYR A 57 6.83 -2.38 -0.87
CA TYR A 57 6.92 -1.75 0.45
C TYR A 57 6.04 -0.52 0.51
N LYS A 58 5.44 -0.30 1.68
CA LYS A 58 4.50 0.79 1.88
C LYS A 58 4.78 1.54 3.20
N PRO A 59 5.68 2.53 3.19
CA PRO A 59 5.81 3.46 4.32
C PRO A 59 4.51 4.26 4.50
N ASN A 60 3.97 4.23 5.73
CA ASN A 60 2.86 5.08 6.12
C ASN A 60 3.39 6.40 6.67
N LEU A 61 3.15 7.48 5.95
CA LEU A 61 3.77 8.79 6.22
C LEU A 61 3.45 9.34 7.61
N ALA A 62 2.33 8.96 8.23
CA ALA A 62 2.01 9.39 9.59
C ALA A 62 3.10 9.00 10.61
N PHE A 63 3.76 7.86 10.42
CA PHE A 63 4.86 7.41 11.30
C PHE A 63 6.16 8.18 11.10
N TYR A 64 6.34 8.80 9.96
CA TYR A 64 7.50 9.61 9.63
C TYR A 64 7.23 11.10 9.92
N GLU A 65 6.11 11.62 9.47
CA GLU A 65 5.73 13.03 9.67
C GLU A 65 5.63 13.40 11.15
N CYS A 66 5.15 12.49 12.01
CA CYS A 66 5.07 12.73 13.46
C CYS A 66 6.44 12.90 14.14
N ALA A 67 7.53 12.46 13.50
CA ALA A 67 8.90 12.69 13.95
C ALA A 67 9.55 13.96 13.35
N GLY A 68 8.77 14.79 12.65
CA GLY A 68 9.22 16.04 12.03
C GLY A 68 10.27 15.82 10.95
N ALA A 69 11.23 16.76 10.86
CA ALA A 69 12.26 16.72 9.82
C ALA A 69 13.11 15.43 9.86
N ARG A 70 13.39 14.88 11.04
CA ARG A 70 14.14 13.62 11.17
C ARG A 70 13.37 12.45 10.56
N GLY A 71 12.06 12.38 10.80
CA GLY A 71 11.22 11.33 10.21
C GLY A 71 11.15 11.45 8.70
N TRP A 72 11.03 12.66 8.16
CA TRP A 72 11.06 12.88 6.71
C TRP A 72 12.37 12.43 6.08
N LEU A 73 13.52 12.79 6.69
CA LEU A 73 14.83 12.32 6.24
C LEU A 73 14.98 10.79 6.30
N ALA A 74 14.41 10.15 7.33
CA ALA A 74 14.40 8.69 7.42
C ALA A 74 13.55 8.06 6.31
N PHE A 75 12.41 8.68 5.95
CA PHE A 75 11.61 8.27 4.79
C PHE A 75 12.40 8.37 3.49
N GLU A 76 13.02 9.52 3.20
CA GLU A 76 13.84 9.72 1.99
C GLU A 76 15.00 8.71 1.92
N LYS A 77 15.71 8.46 3.02
CA LYS A 77 16.75 7.44 3.09
C LYS A 77 16.22 6.04 2.81
N THR A 78 15.03 5.71 3.33
CA THR A 78 14.38 4.42 3.11
C THR A 78 14.00 4.23 1.64
N VAL A 79 13.44 5.26 1.01
CA VAL A 79 13.12 5.24 -0.44
C VAL A 79 14.38 5.05 -1.27
N ARG A 80 15.42 5.85 -1.01
CA ARG A 80 16.70 5.75 -1.72
C ARG A 80 17.31 4.37 -1.58
N TYR A 81 17.33 3.82 -0.38
CA TYR A 81 17.82 2.48 -0.11
C TYR A 81 17.10 1.42 -0.95
N LEU A 82 15.77 1.47 -1.01
CA LEU A 82 14.97 0.57 -1.84
C LEU A 82 15.32 0.72 -3.33
N ARG A 83 15.48 1.93 -3.83
CA ARG A 83 15.86 2.17 -5.25
C ARG A 83 17.24 1.64 -5.60
N GLU A 84 18.20 1.80 -4.69
CA GLU A 84 19.59 1.39 -4.90
C GLU A 84 19.80 -0.13 -4.76
N HIS A 85 19.13 -0.77 -3.79
CA HIS A 85 19.41 -2.17 -3.44
C HIS A 85 18.32 -3.14 -3.87
N HIS A 86 17.08 -2.67 -4.06
CA HIS A 86 15.91 -3.46 -4.41
C HIS A 86 15.07 -2.78 -5.51
N PRO A 87 15.66 -2.44 -6.68
CA PRO A 87 15.01 -1.63 -7.72
C PRO A 87 13.78 -2.31 -8.35
N ASP A 88 13.65 -3.62 -8.21
CA ASP A 88 12.52 -4.41 -8.67
C ASP A 88 11.31 -4.39 -7.70
N THR A 89 11.36 -3.57 -6.66
CA THR A 89 10.31 -3.49 -5.64
C THR A 89 9.36 -2.32 -5.93
N PHE A 90 8.05 -2.58 -5.87
CA PHE A 90 7.03 -1.55 -6.00
C PHE A 90 6.89 -0.74 -4.71
N LEU A 91 7.01 0.58 -4.78
CA LEU A 91 7.06 1.45 -3.62
C LEU A 91 5.81 2.34 -3.54
N ILE A 92 5.03 2.18 -2.48
CA ILE A 92 3.78 2.92 -2.24
C ILE A 92 3.97 3.90 -1.09
N ALA A 93 3.87 5.20 -1.32
CA ALA A 93 3.75 6.17 -0.23
C ALA A 93 2.29 6.21 0.27
N ASP A 94 2.08 5.72 1.51
CA ASP A 94 0.75 5.77 2.12
C ASP A 94 0.55 7.09 2.86
N ALA A 95 0.28 8.15 2.09
CA ALA A 95 0.19 9.53 2.56
C ALA A 95 -1.23 10.09 2.56
N LYS A 96 -2.15 9.46 1.85
CA LYS A 96 -3.57 9.84 1.73
C LYS A 96 -3.74 11.33 1.43
N ARG A 97 -2.99 11.78 0.41
CA ARG A 97 -3.03 13.19 -0.04
C ARG A 97 -4.33 13.45 -0.83
N GLY A 98 -4.65 14.71 -0.95
CA GLY A 98 -5.77 15.22 -1.71
C GLY A 98 -5.95 16.69 -1.39
N ASP A 99 -5.95 17.52 -2.43
CA ASP A 99 -6.18 18.97 -2.37
C ASP A 99 -6.65 19.38 -3.77
N ILE A 100 -6.94 20.63 -3.99
CA ILE A 100 -7.43 21.09 -5.28
C ILE A 100 -6.31 21.63 -6.17
N GLY A 101 -6.41 21.35 -7.48
CA GLY A 101 -5.62 21.98 -8.53
C GLY A 101 -4.12 22.01 -8.26
N ASN A 102 -3.57 23.22 -8.22
CA ASN A 102 -2.13 23.46 -8.05
C ASN A 102 -1.55 22.88 -6.74
N THR A 103 -2.29 22.88 -5.64
CA THR A 103 -1.82 22.32 -4.37
C THR A 103 -1.66 20.81 -4.46
N SER A 104 -2.59 20.10 -5.11
CA SER A 104 -2.43 18.68 -5.40
C SER A 104 -1.21 18.40 -6.29
N ALA A 105 -0.93 19.25 -7.28
CA ALA A 105 0.25 19.14 -8.13
C ALA A 105 1.56 19.26 -7.33
N LEU A 106 1.62 20.12 -6.32
CA LEU A 106 2.79 20.22 -5.43
C LEU A 106 2.99 18.95 -4.58
N TYR A 107 1.91 18.35 -4.09
CA TYR A 107 2.00 17.04 -3.43
C TYR A 107 2.47 15.95 -4.39
N ALA A 108 1.94 15.91 -5.61
CA ALA A 108 2.36 14.94 -6.62
C ALA A 108 3.86 15.05 -6.93
N ARG A 109 4.36 16.27 -7.12
CA ARG A 109 5.77 16.56 -7.32
C ARG A 109 6.63 16.01 -6.17
N THR A 110 6.25 16.25 -4.92
CA THR A 110 6.99 15.77 -3.75
C THR A 110 7.22 14.26 -3.80
N PHE A 111 6.19 13.49 -4.14
CA PHE A 111 6.28 12.04 -4.10
C PHE A 111 6.83 11.42 -5.38
N PHE A 112 6.53 11.98 -6.54
CA PHE A 112 6.90 11.37 -7.82
C PHE A 112 8.19 11.89 -8.43
N GLU A 113 8.57 13.15 -8.12
CA GLU A 113 9.83 13.72 -8.60
C GLU A 113 10.90 13.71 -7.52
N GLU A 114 10.61 14.27 -6.33
CA GLU A 114 11.63 14.48 -5.30
C GLU A 114 11.98 13.20 -4.53
N THR A 115 10.98 12.32 -4.25
CA THR A 115 11.21 11.06 -3.52
C THR A 115 11.11 9.81 -4.37
N ASP A 116 10.70 9.91 -5.62
CA ASP A 116 10.65 8.83 -6.63
C ASP A 116 9.91 7.56 -6.18
N VAL A 117 8.76 7.67 -5.52
CA VAL A 117 7.90 6.51 -5.25
C VAL A 117 7.15 6.07 -6.53
N ASP A 118 6.71 4.80 -6.61
CA ASP A 118 5.90 4.32 -7.73
C ASP A 118 4.43 4.71 -7.59
N ALA A 119 3.92 4.75 -6.37
CA ALA A 119 2.50 4.95 -6.11
C ALA A 119 2.25 5.81 -4.88
N LEU A 120 1.12 6.53 -4.90
CA LEU A 120 0.67 7.37 -3.78
C LEU A 120 -0.78 7.09 -3.45
N THR A 121 -1.11 6.93 -2.17
CA THR A 121 -2.52 6.87 -1.75
C THR A 121 -3.13 8.28 -1.78
N VAL A 122 -4.32 8.38 -2.42
CA VAL A 122 -5.02 9.64 -2.64
C VAL A 122 -6.49 9.52 -2.19
N ALA A 123 -7.03 10.57 -1.57
CA ALA A 123 -8.40 10.65 -1.13
C ALA A 123 -9.28 11.34 -2.21
N PRO A 124 -10.41 10.73 -2.64
CA PRO A 124 -11.22 11.25 -3.74
C PRO A 124 -12.29 12.26 -3.30
N TYR A 125 -12.42 12.56 -2.01
CA TYR A 125 -13.60 13.26 -1.47
C TYR A 125 -13.85 14.63 -2.10
N MET A 126 -12.78 15.34 -2.53
CA MET A 126 -12.91 16.66 -3.18
C MET A 126 -13.12 16.57 -4.71
N GLY A 127 -13.24 15.38 -5.31
CA GLY A 127 -13.56 15.21 -6.71
C GLY A 127 -12.35 15.04 -7.64
N GLU A 128 -12.59 15.13 -8.95
CA GLU A 128 -11.64 14.86 -10.03
C GLU A 128 -10.37 15.71 -9.94
N ASP A 129 -10.52 17.01 -9.75
CA ASP A 129 -9.43 17.97 -9.71
C ASP A 129 -8.50 17.80 -8.50
N SER A 130 -8.91 17.00 -7.50
CA SER A 130 -8.06 16.58 -6.38
C SER A 130 -7.22 15.35 -6.68
N VAL A 131 -7.56 14.59 -7.72
CA VAL A 131 -6.93 13.30 -8.08
C VAL A 131 -6.10 13.41 -9.37
N THR A 132 -6.63 14.07 -10.40
CA THR A 132 -6.00 14.15 -11.72
C THR A 132 -4.59 14.75 -11.74
N PRO A 133 -4.19 15.69 -10.86
CA PRO A 133 -2.81 16.16 -10.82
C PRO A 133 -1.77 15.06 -10.52
N PHE A 134 -2.16 14.00 -9.81
CA PHE A 134 -1.28 12.85 -9.55
C PHE A 134 -1.19 11.90 -10.74
N LEU A 135 -2.07 12.00 -11.71
CA LEU A 135 -2.08 11.18 -12.93
C LEU A 135 -1.19 11.76 -14.04
N GLY A 136 -0.58 12.92 -13.84
CA GLY A 136 0.29 13.59 -14.81
C GLY A 136 1.68 12.98 -14.99
N TYR A 137 2.03 11.89 -14.28
CA TYR A 137 3.37 11.31 -14.22
C TYR A 137 3.40 9.91 -14.85
N ASP A 138 4.20 9.74 -15.89
CA ASP A 138 4.35 8.45 -16.57
C ASP A 138 4.99 7.40 -15.65
N GLY A 139 4.44 6.19 -15.68
CA GLY A 139 4.93 5.07 -14.85
C GLY A 139 4.64 5.20 -13.36
N LYS A 140 3.85 6.21 -12.95
CA LYS A 140 3.40 6.40 -11.58
C LYS A 140 1.92 6.06 -11.41
N TRP A 141 1.52 5.73 -10.18
CA TRP A 141 0.21 5.21 -9.87
C TRP A 141 -0.50 6.02 -8.78
N VAL A 142 -1.79 6.21 -8.97
CA VAL A 142 -2.70 6.64 -7.90
C VAL A 142 -3.31 5.40 -7.25
N VAL A 143 -3.21 5.32 -5.93
CA VAL A 143 -3.94 4.31 -5.13
C VAL A 143 -5.09 5.03 -4.44
N LEU A 144 -6.27 5.01 -5.08
CA LEU A 144 -7.44 5.78 -4.66
C LEU A 144 -8.17 5.10 -3.50
N LEU A 145 -8.52 5.86 -2.46
CA LEU A 145 -9.34 5.35 -1.36
C LEU A 145 -10.77 5.09 -1.85
N ALA A 146 -11.24 3.85 -1.75
CA ALA A 146 -12.61 3.47 -2.10
C ALA A 146 -13.39 2.97 -0.87
N LEU A 147 -13.05 1.78 -0.34
CA LEU A 147 -13.70 1.26 0.85
C LEU A 147 -12.65 0.81 1.87
N THR A 148 -12.60 1.49 3.00
CA THR A 148 -11.62 1.25 4.06
C THR A 148 -12.13 0.26 5.12
N SER A 149 -11.24 -0.31 5.95
CA SER A 149 -11.57 -1.38 6.91
C SER A 149 -12.08 -0.88 8.27
N ASN A 150 -12.00 0.43 8.55
CA ASN A 150 -12.40 1.02 9.82
C ASN A 150 -13.92 1.16 9.95
N LYS A 151 -14.43 1.19 11.17
CA LYS A 151 -15.89 1.36 11.42
C LYS A 151 -16.47 2.63 10.82
N GLY A 152 -15.71 3.73 10.84
CA GLY A 152 -16.12 5.02 10.26
C GLY A 152 -16.33 5.00 8.74
N SER A 153 -15.96 3.93 8.04
CA SER A 153 -16.31 3.78 6.62
C SER A 153 -17.82 3.78 6.39
N ALA A 154 -18.61 3.35 7.39
CA ALA A 154 -20.07 3.36 7.33
C ALA A 154 -20.67 4.77 7.34
N ASP A 155 -19.96 5.78 7.84
CA ASP A 155 -20.48 7.14 7.95
C ASP A 155 -20.69 7.78 6.57
N PHE A 156 -19.85 7.43 5.59
CA PHE A 156 -19.89 7.99 4.24
C PHE A 156 -19.81 6.93 3.15
N GLN A 157 -18.82 6.04 3.19
CA GLN A 157 -18.50 5.16 2.07
C GLN A 157 -19.62 4.16 1.73
N LEU A 158 -20.41 3.75 2.74
CA LEU A 158 -21.55 2.84 2.58
C LEU A 158 -22.88 3.57 2.43
N THR A 159 -22.93 4.91 2.48
CA THR A 159 -24.14 5.68 2.24
C THR A 159 -24.62 5.45 0.81
N ALA A 160 -25.89 5.10 0.66
CA ALA A 160 -26.51 4.86 -0.66
C ALA A 160 -27.27 6.10 -1.12
N SER A 161 -27.21 6.36 -2.43
CA SER A 161 -28.05 7.32 -3.13
C SER A 161 -29.47 6.76 -3.33
N ALA A 162 -30.38 7.58 -3.87
CA ALA A 162 -31.80 7.19 -4.07
C ALA A 162 -32.00 5.97 -5.00
N ASP A 163 -31.05 5.72 -5.91
CA ASP A 163 -31.01 4.56 -6.81
C ASP A 163 -30.32 3.32 -6.19
N GLY A 164 -29.87 3.43 -4.93
CA GLY A 164 -29.22 2.35 -4.20
C GLY A 164 -27.72 2.22 -4.40
N GLU A 165 -27.08 3.06 -5.24
CA GLU A 165 -25.63 3.06 -5.42
C GLU A 165 -24.92 3.60 -4.16
N ARG A 166 -23.97 2.83 -3.61
CA ARG A 166 -23.17 3.26 -2.46
C ARG A 166 -22.08 4.25 -2.89
N LEU A 167 -21.67 5.15 -2.00
CA LEU A 167 -20.67 6.18 -2.33
C LEU A 167 -19.36 5.57 -2.85
N PHE A 168 -18.86 4.50 -2.24
CA PHE A 168 -17.62 3.86 -2.73
C PHE A 168 -17.77 3.27 -4.14
N GLU A 169 -18.95 2.77 -4.51
CA GLU A 169 -19.22 2.26 -5.86
C GLU A 169 -19.24 3.39 -6.89
N ARG A 170 -19.82 4.53 -6.52
CA ARG A 170 -19.74 5.76 -7.33
C ARG A 170 -18.31 6.23 -7.52
N VAL A 171 -17.48 6.22 -6.45
CA VAL A 171 -16.06 6.56 -6.55
C VAL A 171 -15.36 5.63 -7.55
N LEU A 172 -15.60 4.32 -7.47
CA LEU A 172 -15.01 3.33 -8.38
C LEU A 172 -15.43 3.54 -9.84
N ARG A 173 -16.72 3.85 -10.09
CA ARG A 173 -17.22 4.08 -11.46
C ARG A 173 -16.69 5.39 -12.03
N GLN A 174 -16.83 6.48 -11.27
CA GLN A 174 -16.46 7.80 -11.72
C GLN A 174 -14.97 7.92 -11.98
N SER A 175 -14.13 7.33 -11.15
CA SER A 175 -12.68 7.46 -11.28
C SER A 175 -12.09 6.68 -12.47
N GLN A 176 -12.82 5.72 -13.04
CA GLN A 176 -12.41 5.06 -14.29
C GLN A 176 -12.49 5.99 -15.51
N GLU A 177 -13.24 7.10 -15.42
CA GLU A 177 -13.22 8.15 -16.44
C GLU A 177 -11.94 9.01 -16.36
N TRP A 178 -11.24 9.00 -15.22
CA TRP A 178 -10.04 9.79 -14.99
C TRP A 178 -8.75 9.03 -15.36
N ALA A 179 -8.72 7.72 -15.15
CA ALA A 179 -7.58 6.86 -15.47
C ALA A 179 -7.99 5.39 -15.62
N ASP A 180 -7.18 4.67 -16.38
CA ASP A 180 -7.30 3.24 -16.61
C ASP A 180 -6.63 2.39 -15.51
N ASP A 181 -6.64 1.07 -15.71
CA ASP A 181 -6.07 0.07 -14.84
C ASP A 181 -4.52 -0.06 -14.92
N GLU A 182 -3.87 0.81 -15.67
CA GLU A 182 -2.40 0.94 -15.73
C GLU A 182 -1.87 2.07 -14.86
N ARG A 183 -2.76 2.98 -14.42
CA ARG A 183 -2.38 4.19 -13.66
C ARG A 183 -3.18 4.37 -12.37
N MET A 184 -4.24 3.59 -12.17
CA MET A 184 -5.07 3.67 -10.98
C MET A 184 -5.24 2.30 -10.33
N MET A 185 -5.08 2.27 -9.01
CA MET A 185 -5.39 1.17 -8.10
C MET A 185 -6.38 1.67 -7.05
N TYR A 186 -6.98 0.76 -6.29
CA TYR A 186 -7.93 1.13 -5.24
C TYR A 186 -7.56 0.51 -3.89
N VAL A 187 -7.77 1.26 -2.81
CA VAL A 187 -7.70 0.72 -1.44
C VAL A 187 -9.02 0.02 -1.13
N PHE A 188 -8.92 -1.25 -0.72
CA PHE A 188 -10.06 -2.02 -0.29
C PHE A 188 -9.74 -2.87 0.95
N GLY A 189 -10.47 -2.66 2.07
CA GLY A 189 -10.19 -3.31 3.33
C GLY A 189 -10.46 -4.82 3.33
N ALA A 190 -9.54 -5.63 3.83
CA ALA A 190 -9.63 -7.10 3.86
C ALA A 190 -10.84 -7.65 4.65
N ALA A 191 -11.39 -6.88 5.60
CA ALA A 191 -12.54 -7.29 6.41
C ALA A 191 -13.89 -7.29 5.66
N GLN A 192 -13.91 -6.88 4.39
CA GLN A 192 -15.14 -6.69 3.63
C GLN A 192 -15.60 -7.96 2.85
N GLY A 193 -14.89 -9.08 2.96
CA GLY A 193 -15.31 -10.39 2.50
C GLY A 193 -15.92 -10.44 1.09
N ARG A 194 -17.20 -10.81 0.98
CA ARG A 194 -17.91 -10.95 -0.31
C ARG A 194 -18.07 -9.65 -1.09
N MET A 195 -17.86 -8.48 -0.51
CA MET A 195 -17.90 -7.20 -1.22
C MET A 195 -16.79 -7.10 -2.29
N PHE A 196 -15.75 -7.92 -2.23
CA PHE A 196 -14.76 -8.05 -3.30
C PHE A 196 -15.41 -8.44 -4.64
N GLU A 197 -16.45 -9.28 -4.64
CA GLU A 197 -17.16 -9.65 -5.87
C GLU A 197 -17.86 -8.45 -6.50
N ASP A 198 -18.52 -7.62 -5.68
CA ASP A 198 -19.18 -6.40 -6.16
C ASP A 198 -18.15 -5.43 -6.76
N ILE A 199 -17.02 -5.27 -6.11
CA ILE A 199 -15.91 -4.43 -6.59
C ILE A 199 -15.36 -4.96 -7.91
N ARG A 200 -15.12 -6.27 -8.01
CA ARG A 200 -14.61 -6.87 -9.25
C ARG A 200 -15.57 -6.72 -10.44
N ARG A 201 -16.89 -6.63 -10.21
CA ARG A 201 -17.84 -6.29 -11.28
C ARG A 201 -17.64 -4.86 -11.79
N ILE A 202 -17.20 -3.93 -10.92
CA ILE A 202 -17.00 -2.52 -11.30
C ILE A 202 -15.58 -2.31 -11.85
N VAL A 203 -14.56 -2.87 -11.20
CA VAL A 203 -13.13 -2.69 -11.54
C VAL A 203 -12.43 -4.05 -11.77
N PRO A 204 -12.76 -4.77 -12.84
CA PRO A 204 -12.33 -6.16 -13.06
C PRO A 204 -10.82 -6.31 -13.23
N ARG A 205 -10.13 -5.30 -13.76
CA ARG A 205 -8.70 -5.38 -14.13
C ARG A 205 -7.76 -4.60 -13.22
N HIS A 206 -8.29 -3.70 -12.37
CA HIS A 206 -7.48 -2.85 -11.50
C HIS A 206 -6.82 -3.65 -10.38
N PHE A 207 -5.62 -3.23 -9.96
CA PHE A 207 -5.03 -3.73 -8.72
C PHE A 207 -5.77 -3.15 -7.51
N LEU A 208 -5.89 -3.98 -6.47
CA LEU A 208 -6.44 -3.58 -5.17
C LEU A 208 -5.34 -3.65 -4.12
N LEU A 209 -5.08 -2.54 -3.45
CA LEU A 209 -4.28 -2.53 -2.23
C LEU A 209 -5.18 -2.94 -1.05
N VAL A 210 -4.86 -4.07 -0.44
CA VAL A 210 -5.71 -4.70 0.58
C VAL A 210 -5.02 -4.67 1.94
N PRO A 211 -5.27 -3.64 2.77
CA PRO A 211 -4.80 -3.62 4.15
C PRO A 211 -5.69 -4.46 5.08
N GLY A 212 -5.12 -4.93 6.21
CA GLY A 212 -5.89 -5.52 7.30
C GLY A 212 -6.01 -7.04 7.29
N VAL A 213 -5.30 -7.75 6.43
CA VAL A 213 -5.20 -9.21 6.49
C VAL A 213 -4.49 -9.62 7.79
N GLY A 214 -5.06 -10.60 8.50
CA GLY A 214 -4.59 -11.08 9.80
C GLY A 214 -4.87 -10.10 10.94
N ALA A 215 -4.14 -9.02 11.04
CA ALA A 215 -4.16 -8.10 12.20
C ALA A 215 -5.49 -7.35 12.44
N GLN A 216 -6.37 -7.27 11.43
CA GLN A 216 -7.69 -6.63 11.51
C GLN A 216 -8.83 -7.63 11.21
N GLY A 217 -8.57 -8.94 11.30
CA GLY A 217 -9.56 -9.99 11.12
C GLY A 217 -9.86 -10.37 9.65
N GLY A 218 -9.16 -9.79 8.67
CA GLY A 218 -9.31 -10.20 7.28
C GLY A 218 -8.62 -11.55 7.00
N SER A 219 -9.31 -12.44 6.28
CA SER A 219 -8.79 -13.73 5.83
C SER A 219 -8.10 -13.59 4.47
N LEU A 220 -6.84 -14.04 4.35
CA LEU A 220 -6.15 -14.09 3.07
C LEU A 220 -6.90 -14.97 2.06
N ASP A 221 -7.44 -16.10 2.51
CA ASP A 221 -8.21 -17.02 1.67
C ASP A 221 -9.45 -16.34 1.07
N GLU A 222 -10.24 -15.63 1.87
CA GLU A 222 -11.41 -14.89 1.37
C GLU A 222 -11.02 -13.78 0.40
N VAL A 223 -9.95 -13.03 0.71
CA VAL A 223 -9.42 -11.99 -0.17
C VAL A 223 -9.02 -12.59 -1.53
N CYS A 224 -8.32 -13.72 -1.53
CA CYS A 224 -7.92 -14.39 -2.76
C CYS A 224 -9.11 -14.93 -3.53
N ARG A 225 -10.03 -15.66 -2.90
CA ARG A 225 -11.19 -16.28 -3.57
C ARG A 225 -12.10 -15.27 -4.24
N HIS A 226 -12.33 -14.12 -3.63
CA HIS A 226 -13.29 -13.13 -4.11
C HIS A 226 -12.64 -11.91 -4.78
N GLY A 227 -11.35 -11.67 -4.49
CA GLY A 227 -10.65 -10.46 -4.93
C GLY A 227 -9.64 -10.64 -6.06
N MET A 228 -9.17 -11.86 -6.35
CA MET A 228 -8.22 -12.09 -7.45
C MET A 228 -8.87 -11.93 -8.84
N ASN A 229 -8.04 -11.58 -9.81
CA ASN A 229 -8.37 -11.61 -11.23
C ASN A 229 -7.30 -12.39 -12.02
N ALA A 230 -7.37 -12.38 -13.36
CA ALA A 230 -6.43 -13.12 -14.22
C ALA A 230 -4.95 -12.71 -14.05
N ASP A 231 -4.71 -11.48 -13.57
CA ASP A 231 -3.38 -10.91 -13.35
C ASP A 231 -2.97 -10.91 -11.87
N CYS A 232 -3.60 -11.75 -11.03
CA CYS A 232 -3.62 -11.64 -9.56
C CYS A 232 -4.46 -10.43 -9.09
N GLY A 233 -4.14 -9.21 -9.50
CA GLY A 233 -4.89 -7.99 -9.22
C GLY A 233 -4.90 -7.56 -7.75
N LEU A 234 -4.08 -8.15 -6.90
CA LEU A 234 -4.00 -7.87 -5.47
C LEU A 234 -2.59 -7.45 -5.04
N ILE A 235 -2.51 -6.51 -4.12
CA ILE A 235 -1.34 -6.17 -3.31
C ILE A 235 -1.81 -6.22 -1.86
N VAL A 236 -1.47 -7.28 -1.13
CA VAL A 236 -1.92 -7.48 0.26
C VAL A 236 -0.89 -6.93 1.23
N ASN A 237 -1.31 -5.94 2.03
CA ASN A 237 -0.42 -5.29 2.99
C ASN A 237 -0.44 -5.96 4.36
N SER A 238 0.74 -6.36 4.83
CA SER A 238 1.01 -6.79 6.20
C SER A 238 2.06 -5.88 6.82
N SER A 239 1.78 -5.31 7.99
CA SER A 239 2.71 -4.41 8.72
C SER A 239 3.08 -5.02 10.06
N ARG A 240 2.24 -4.85 11.08
CA ARG A 240 2.56 -5.16 12.48
C ARG A 240 2.98 -6.62 12.73
N ALA A 241 2.38 -7.56 12.02
CA ALA A 241 2.69 -8.98 12.16
C ALA A 241 4.13 -9.30 11.70
N ILE A 242 4.64 -8.57 10.72
CA ILE A 242 6.01 -8.71 10.22
C ILE A 242 6.98 -7.84 11.03
N LEU A 243 6.69 -6.54 11.14
CA LEU A 243 7.61 -5.58 11.77
C LEU A 243 7.91 -5.88 13.23
N TYR A 244 6.92 -6.36 13.97
CA TYR A 244 6.99 -6.52 15.42
C TYR A 244 6.82 -7.98 15.86
N ALA A 245 7.20 -8.92 14.99
CA ALA A 245 7.20 -10.35 15.29
C ALA A 245 8.13 -10.71 16.45
N ASP A 246 9.21 -9.94 16.62
CA ASP A 246 10.17 -10.03 17.71
C ASP A 246 10.69 -8.63 18.06
N ARG A 247 11.15 -8.44 19.32
CA ARG A 247 11.72 -7.17 19.81
C ARG A 247 13.17 -7.30 20.30
N THR A 248 13.77 -8.46 20.09
CA THR A 248 15.16 -8.74 20.40
C THR A 248 16.08 -8.44 19.19
N GLU A 249 17.35 -8.78 19.30
CA GLU A 249 18.27 -8.71 18.16
C GLU A 249 17.88 -9.65 17.00
N ALA A 250 17.01 -10.63 17.25
CA ALA A 250 16.49 -11.55 16.24
C ALA A 250 15.31 -11.00 15.42
N PHE A 251 14.92 -9.73 15.60
CA PHE A 251 13.73 -9.13 14.98
C PHE A 251 13.69 -9.27 13.45
N ALA A 252 14.82 -9.06 12.76
CA ALA A 252 14.91 -9.18 11.32
C ALA A 252 14.69 -10.62 10.85
N THR A 253 15.25 -11.61 11.55
CA THR A 253 15.04 -13.03 11.27
C THR A 253 13.58 -13.44 11.51
N ALA A 254 12.97 -12.91 12.56
CA ALA A 254 11.55 -13.14 12.83
C ALA A 254 10.66 -12.52 11.73
N ALA A 255 10.97 -11.29 11.29
CA ALA A 255 10.28 -10.64 10.19
C ALA A 255 10.37 -11.45 8.87
N ALA A 256 11.55 -11.97 8.55
CA ALA A 256 11.76 -12.86 7.39
C ALA A 256 10.89 -14.10 7.47
N ARG A 257 10.80 -14.74 8.62
CA ARG A 257 9.97 -15.93 8.85
C ARG A 257 8.48 -15.63 8.61
N GLU A 258 7.98 -14.52 9.17
CA GLU A 258 6.57 -14.12 8.99
C GLU A 258 6.27 -13.76 7.53
N ALA A 259 7.15 -13.00 6.87
CA ALA A 259 7.01 -12.66 5.45
C ALA A 259 7.00 -13.91 4.57
N ARG A 260 7.91 -14.87 4.83
CA ARG A 260 7.95 -16.16 4.13
C ARG A 260 6.67 -16.96 4.33
N THR A 261 6.14 -17.00 5.56
CA THR A 261 4.89 -17.72 5.86
C THR A 261 3.73 -17.14 5.03
N VAL A 262 3.58 -15.83 4.98
CA VAL A 262 2.56 -15.16 4.16
C VAL A 262 2.79 -15.43 2.67
N GLN A 263 4.02 -15.33 2.19
CA GLN A 263 4.38 -15.63 0.79
C GLN A 263 4.02 -17.06 0.41
N GLN A 264 4.30 -18.05 1.26
CA GLN A 264 3.94 -19.46 1.01
C GLN A 264 2.43 -19.66 0.90
N GLN A 265 1.65 -18.96 1.73
CA GLN A 265 0.20 -18.99 1.61
C GLN A 265 -0.26 -18.35 0.28
N MET A 266 0.33 -17.25 -0.14
CA MET A 266 0.02 -16.57 -1.40
C MET A 266 0.40 -17.42 -2.62
N ALA A 267 1.51 -18.15 -2.56
CA ALA A 267 1.98 -19.00 -3.65
C ALA A 267 0.99 -20.12 -4.05
N ALA A 268 0.10 -20.50 -3.14
CA ALA A 268 -0.94 -21.50 -3.42
C ALA A 268 -2.07 -20.98 -4.35
N TYR A 269 -2.13 -19.66 -4.58
CA TYR A 269 -3.14 -19.01 -5.43
C TYR A 269 -2.57 -18.53 -6.77
N LEU A 270 -1.27 -18.57 -6.96
CA LEU A 270 -0.54 -18.11 -8.15
C LEU A 270 -0.04 -19.29 -9.00
#